data_18b68b91ddf926b93499fd6d69cc7607
#
_entry.id   18b68b91ddf926b93499fd6d69cc7607
#
_cell.length_a   1.000
_cell.length_b   1.000
_cell.length_c   1.000
_cell.angle_alpha   90.00
_cell.angle_beta   90.00
_cell.angle_gamma   90.00
#
_symmetry.space_group_name_H-M   'P 1'
#
loop_
_entity.id
_entity.type
_entity.pdbx_description
1 polymer ?
#
loop_
_entity_poly.entity_id
_entity_poly.type
_entity_poly.pdbx_seq_one_letter_code
_entity_poly.pdbx_strand_id
1 'polypeptide(L)'
;ESDRVLAGAIVQGRLVRTLVPKKRGIVRLHSGEEVLLEPLPPRLAEGGTVLVEIRREALGEAGLDGERRDKLATARAALPGQKAHPGPSLLQRIRATDIPVVPCPAHEEDHLEAHGWGELLDAAMRGEVGTEAAALRIFPTPAMVLIDVDGSLPPAQLGPKGAKLAAQAIRAMGLTGSIGIDLPTMNN
;
A
#
# COMPACT_ATOMS: atom_id res chain seq x y z
N GLU A 1 10.02 -11.93 10.13
CA GLU A 1 8.57 -11.98 9.80
C GLU A 1 7.86 -10.93 10.63
N SER A 2 7.08 -10.09 9.98
CA SER A 2 6.31 -9.05 10.66
C SER A 2 5.16 -9.72 11.43
N ASP A 3 5.06 -9.47 12.74
CA ASP A 3 3.92 -9.90 13.58
C ASP A 3 2.59 -9.22 13.21
N ARG A 4 2.60 -8.42 12.16
CA ARG A 4 1.42 -7.67 11.69
C ARG A 4 0.45 -8.55 10.93
N VAL A 5 -0.83 -8.27 11.15
CA VAL A 5 -1.89 -8.97 10.44
C VAL A 5 -1.93 -8.57 8.97
N LEU A 6 -2.03 -9.57 8.08
CA LEU A 6 -2.03 -9.38 6.62
C LEU A 6 -3.43 -9.11 6.07
N ALA A 7 -3.52 -8.38 4.97
CA ALA A 7 -4.76 -8.22 4.22
C ALA A 7 -5.30 -9.58 3.76
N GLY A 8 -6.61 -9.79 3.89
CA GLY A 8 -7.27 -11.05 3.64
C GLY A 8 -7.27 -12.02 4.83
N ALA A 9 -6.55 -11.74 5.92
CA ALA A 9 -6.65 -12.54 7.14
C ALA A 9 -8.04 -12.42 7.75
N ILE A 10 -8.54 -13.53 8.31
CA ILE A 10 -9.75 -13.54 9.15
C ILE A 10 -9.31 -13.91 10.56
N VAL A 11 -9.44 -12.96 11.47
CA VAL A 11 -8.91 -13.07 12.83
C VAL A 11 -9.96 -12.69 13.86
N GLN A 12 -9.85 -13.27 15.03
CA GLN A 12 -10.70 -12.94 16.15
C GLN A 12 -10.14 -11.74 16.90
N GLY A 13 -11.03 -10.82 17.29
CA GLY A 13 -10.68 -9.70 18.13
C GLY A 13 -11.81 -9.31 19.06
N ARG A 14 -11.53 -8.37 19.94
CA ARG A 14 -12.50 -7.81 20.91
C ARG A 14 -12.70 -6.33 20.60
N LEU A 15 -13.94 -5.89 20.48
CA LEU A 15 -14.25 -4.46 20.37
C LEU A 15 -13.85 -3.76 21.67
N VAL A 16 -12.86 -2.87 21.60
CA VAL A 16 -12.36 -2.13 22.77
C VAL A 16 -12.92 -0.73 22.87
N ARG A 17 -13.32 -0.15 21.75
CA ARG A 17 -13.88 1.20 21.73
C ARG A 17 -14.76 1.44 20.52
N THR A 18 -15.91 2.05 20.73
CA THR A 18 -16.81 2.56 19.68
C THR A 18 -16.45 4.02 19.39
N LEU A 19 -16.02 4.30 18.17
CA LEU A 19 -15.69 5.67 17.71
C LEU A 19 -16.92 6.40 17.23
N VAL A 20 -17.70 5.75 16.35
CA VAL A 20 -18.96 6.26 15.82
C VAL A 20 -19.99 5.13 15.92
N PRO A 21 -21.09 5.31 16.66
CA PRO A 21 -22.10 4.29 16.84
C PRO A 21 -22.57 3.71 15.50
N LYS A 22 -22.67 2.38 15.41
CA LYS A 22 -23.05 1.60 14.21
C LYS A 22 -22.17 1.81 12.96
N LYS A 23 -21.13 2.63 13.04
CA LYS A 23 -20.25 2.91 11.90
C LYS A 23 -18.83 2.40 12.12
N ARG A 24 -18.16 2.82 13.20
CA ARG A 24 -16.73 2.59 13.40
C ARG A 24 -16.41 2.20 14.83
N GLY A 25 -15.50 1.26 14.98
CA GLY A 25 -14.94 0.89 16.28
C GLY A 25 -13.52 0.38 16.17
N ILE A 26 -12.83 0.35 17.29
CA ILE A 26 -11.48 -0.23 17.43
C ILE A 26 -11.62 -1.65 17.97
N VAL A 27 -11.09 -2.60 17.26
CA VAL A 27 -11.01 -4.00 17.65
C VAL A 27 -9.54 -4.33 17.94
N ARG A 28 -9.30 -4.87 19.13
CA ARG A 28 -7.98 -5.40 19.51
C ARG A 28 -7.93 -6.88 19.18
N LEU A 29 -6.96 -7.25 18.37
CA LEU A 29 -6.69 -8.64 18.00
C LEU A 29 -5.99 -9.40 19.13
N HIS A 30 -5.90 -10.72 19.01
CA HIS A 30 -5.20 -11.53 20.01
C HIS A 30 -3.69 -11.22 20.06
N SER A 31 -3.10 -10.80 18.94
CA SER A 31 -1.72 -10.31 18.85
C SER A 31 -1.45 -9.00 19.63
N GLY A 32 -2.50 -8.32 20.10
CA GLY A 32 -2.41 -6.99 20.68
C GLY A 32 -2.56 -5.86 19.66
N GLU A 33 -2.49 -6.14 18.36
CA GLU A 33 -2.68 -5.15 17.31
C GLU A 33 -4.11 -4.62 17.30
N GLU A 34 -4.26 -3.30 17.10
CA GLU A 34 -5.57 -2.65 16.97
C GLU A 34 -5.91 -2.42 15.50
N VAL A 35 -7.15 -2.69 15.15
CA VAL A 35 -7.67 -2.51 13.80
C VAL A 35 -8.96 -1.68 13.82
N LEU A 36 -9.17 -0.88 12.78
CA LEU A 36 -10.39 -0.11 12.59
C LEU A 36 -11.46 -0.99 11.92
N LEU A 37 -12.50 -1.33 12.68
CA LEU A 37 -13.63 -2.09 12.15
C LEU A 37 -14.68 -1.14 11.56
N GLU A 38 -15.02 -1.32 10.31
CA GLU A 38 -16.02 -0.56 9.57
C GLU A 38 -16.69 -1.44 8.49
N PRO A 39 -18.04 -1.53 8.45
CA PRO A 39 -18.99 -1.02 9.42
C PRO A 39 -19.00 -1.81 10.73
N LEU A 40 -19.41 -1.14 11.81
CA LEU A 40 -19.57 -1.80 13.11
C LEU A 40 -20.90 -2.59 13.14
N PRO A 41 -20.87 -3.91 13.42
CA PRO A 41 -22.09 -4.70 13.52
C PRO A 41 -23.09 -4.14 14.56
N PRO A 42 -24.38 -4.07 14.24
CA PRO A 42 -25.37 -3.36 15.08
C PRO A 42 -25.54 -3.92 16.52
N ARG A 43 -25.21 -5.21 16.70
CA ARG A 43 -25.34 -5.90 18.00
C ARG A 43 -24.02 -6.10 18.73
N LEU A 44 -22.92 -5.59 18.19
CA LEU A 44 -21.59 -5.70 18.79
C LEU A 44 -21.43 -4.58 19.81
N ALA A 45 -21.36 -4.93 21.09
CA ALA A 45 -21.05 -4.01 22.18
C ALA A 45 -19.56 -4.03 22.53
N GLU A 46 -19.07 -2.99 23.19
CA GLU A 46 -17.71 -2.95 23.75
C GLU A 46 -17.49 -4.15 24.68
N GLY A 47 -16.32 -4.73 24.59
CA GLY A 47 -15.99 -6.00 25.25
C GLY A 47 -16.43 -7.24 24.48
N GLY A 48 -17.30 -7.10 23.48
CA GLY A 48 -17.77 -8.21 22.63
C GLY A 48 -16.70 -8.72 21.68
N THR A 49 -16.79 -10.02 21.39
CA THR A 49 -15.87 -10.69 20.47
C THR A 49 -16.44 -10.73 19.05
N VAL A 50 -15.60 -10.56 18.07
CA VAL A 50 -15.98 -10.55 16.66
C VAL A 50 -14.87 -11.16 15.79
N LEU A 51 -15.25 -11.93 14.75
CA LEU A 51 -14.34 -12.27 13.66
C LEU A 51 -14.29 -11.11 12.67
N VAL A 52 -13.11 -10.67 12.32
CA VAL A 52 -12.88 -9.58 11.38
C VAL A 52 -12.01 -10.04 10.22
N GLU A 53 -12.38 -9.63 9.02
CA GLU A 53 -11.57 -9.77 7.81
C GLU A 53 -10.78 -8.49 7.60
N ILE A 54 -9.46 -8.60 7.52
CA ILE A 54 -8.56 -7.48 7.29
C ILE A 54 -8.65 -7.07 5.82
N ARG A 55 -9.00 -5.81 5.60
CA ARG A 55 -9.14 -5.23 4.25
C ARG A 55 -7.89 -4.50 3.78
N ARG A 56 -7.18 -3.91 4.71
CA ARG A 56 -5.93 -3.20 4.49
C ARG A 56 -5.05 -3.33 5.74
N GLU A 57 -3.79 -3.60 5.53
CA GLU A 57 -2.77 -3.64 6.57
C GLU A 57 -2.53 -2.26 7.20
N ALA A 58 -1.94 -2.24 8.38
CA ALA A 58 -1.48 -0.99 8.98
C ALA A 58 -0.41 -0.34 8.09
N LEU A 59 -0.49 0.98 7.94
CA LEU A 59 0.46 1.75 7.15
C LEU A 59 1.29 2.63 8.07
N GLY A 60 2.62 2.58 7.92
CA GLY A 60 3.50 3.56 8.56
C GLY A 60 3.28 4.94 7.92
N GLU A 61 3.00 5.94 8.72
CA GLU A 61 2.87 7.33 8.28
C GLU A 61 3.88 8.19 9.04
N ALA A 62 4.67 8.97 8.32
CA ALA A 62 5.51 9.97 8.96
C ALA A 62 4.63 11.14 9.42
N GLY A 63 4.63 11.44 10.73
CA GLY A 63 3.97 12.63 11.26
C GLY A 63 4.73 13.90 10.87
N LEU A 64 4.04 15.05 10.88
CA LEU A 64 4.64 16.37 10.62
C LEU A 64 5.73 16.76 11.65
N ASP A 65 5.69 16.13 12.81
CA ASP A 65 6.64 16.27 13.93
C ASP A 65 7.84 15.31 13.85
N GLY A 66 7.94 14.53 12.76
CA GLY A 66 8.96 13.49 12.60
C GLY A 66 8.68 12.21 13.38
N GLU A 67 7.61 12.16 14.18
CA GLU A 67 7.17 10.92 14.82
C GLU A 67 6.46 10.01 13.82
N ARG A 68 6.80 8.73 13.87
CA ARG A 68 6.13 7.73 13.06
C ARG A 68 4.80 7.36 13.71
N ARG A 69 3.70 7.66 13.03
CA ARG A 69 2.35 7.24 13.42
C ARG A 69 1.84 6.21 12.42
N ASP A 70 1.48 5.05 12.92
CA ASP A 70 0.90 4.03 12.05
C ASP A 70 -0.61 4.26 11.91
N LYS A 71 -1.10 4.36 10.67
CA LYS A 71 -2.53 4.22 10.41
C LYS A 71 -2.95 2.78 10.71
N LEU A 72 -3.97 2.62 11.51
CA LEU A 72 -4.50 1.31 11.86
C LEU A 72 -4.87 0.51 10.59
N ALA A 73 -4.69 -0.80 10.65
CA ALA A 73 -5.27 -1.71 9.69
C ALA A 73 -6.79 -1.50 9.64
N THR A 74 -7.40 -1.66 8.47
CA THR A 74 -8.86 -1.60 8.32
C THR A 74 -9.44 -2.97 8.16
N ALA A 75 -10.59 -3.20 8.79
CA ALA A 75 -11.27 -4.47 8.80
C ALA A 75 -12.78 -4.30 8.61
N ARG A 76 -13.44 -5.37 8.19
CA ARG A 76 -14.90 -5.54 8.26
C ARG A 76 -15.24 -6.77 9.08
N ALA A 77 -16.46 -6.88 9.56
CA ALA A 77 -16.92 -8.13 10.16
C ALA A 77 -16.84 -9.27 9.13
N ALA A 78 -16.34 -10.41 9.55
CA ALA A 78 -16.30 -11.59 8.70
C ALA A 78 -17.74 -12.05 8.36
N LEU A 79 -17.90 -12.63 7.18
CA LEU A 79 -19.19 -13.15 6.75
C LEU A 79 -19.57 -14.39 7.55
N PRO A 80 -20.88 -14.68 7.71
CA PRO A 80 -21.32 -15.90 8.38
C PRO A 80 -20.71 -17.16 7.73
N GLY A 81 -20.19 -18.05 8.57
CA GLY A 81 -19.57 -19.31 8.11
C GLY A 81 -18.08 -19.21 7.78
N GLN A 82 -17.50 -18.03 7.70
CA GLN A 82 -16.06 -17.88 7.55
C GLN A 82 -15.33 -18.32 8.83
N LYS A 83 -14.16 -18.97 8.63
CA LYS A 83 -13.30 -19.42 9.72
C LYS A 83 -12.05 -18.56 9.79
N ALA A 84 -11.47 -18.47 10.99
CA ALA A 84 -10.20 -17.78 11.20
C ALA A 84 -9.08 -18.42 10.35
N HIS A 85 -8.28 -17.59 9.68
CA HIS A 85 -7.08 -17.99 8.94
C HIS A 85 -6.14 -16.81 8.82
N PRO A 86 -4.81 -17.03 8.67
CA PRO A 86 -3.80 -15.97 8.68
C PRO A 86 -3.79 -15.07 7.43
N GLY A 87 -4.62 -15.38 6.46
CA GLY A 87 -4.59 -14.72 5.16
C GLY A 87 -3.61 -15.37 4.18
N PRO A 88 -3.61 -14.95 2.92
CA PRO A 88 -2.70 -15.48 1.93
C PRO A 88 -1.30 -14.91 2.12
N SER A 89 -0.28 -15.78 2.05
CA SER A 89 1.12 -15.36 1.99
C SER A 89 1.39 -14.56 0.71
N LEU A 90 2.51 -13.80 0.67
CA LEU A 90 2.93 -13.10 -0.54
C LEU A 90 3.02 -14.04 -1.74
N LEU A 91 3.64 -15.21 -1.56
CA LEU A 91 3.75 -16.22 -2.60
C LEU A 91 2.37 -16.70 -3.10
N GLN A 92 1.41 -16.92 -2.18
CA GLN A 92 0.06 -17.29 -2.56
C GLN A 92 -0.64 -16.18 -3.34
N ARG A 93 -0.46 -14.91 -2.95
CA ARG A 93 -1.00 -13.74 -3.68
C ARG A 93 -0.40 -13.63 -5.09
N ILE A 94 0.91 -13.81 -5.22
CA ILE A 94 1.58 -13.78 -6.52
C ILE A 94 1.09 -14.92 -7.41
N ARG A 95 1.00 -16.15 -6.88
CA ARG A 95 0.50 -17.32 -7.62
C ARG A 95 -0.97 -17.24 -8.01
N ALA A 96 -1.76 -16.41 -7.31
CA ALA A 96 -3.16 -16.16 -7.67
C ALA A 96 -3.33 -15.15 -8.81
N THR A 97 -2.25 -14.56 -9.32
CA THR A 97 -2.26 -13.74 -10.53
C THR A 97 -2.10 -14.64 -11.75
N ASP A 98 -2.56 -14.19 -12.91
CA ASP A 98 -2.36 -14.90 -14.19
C ASP A 98 -0.92 -14.71 -14.75
N ILE A 99 -0.01 -14.18 -13.94
CA ILE A 99 1.39 -13.93 -14.34
C ILE A 99 2.22 -15.18 -14.03
N PRO A 100 3.00 -15.69 -14.98
CA PRO A 100 3.93 -16.80 -14.73
C PRO A 100 4.89 -16.47 -13.59
N VAL A 101 5.02 -17.39 -12.64
CA VAL A 101 5.90 -17.23 -11.47
C VAL A 101 7.10 -18.16 -11.63
N VAL A 102 8.27 -17.58 -11.73
CA VAL A 102 9.54 -18.31 -11.78
C VAL A 102 10.21 -18.21 -10.41
N PRO A 103 10.38 -19.32 -9.68
CA PRO A 103 11.18 -19.33 -8.46
C PRO A 103 12.65 -19.08 -8.78
N CYS A 104 13.31 -18.26 -7.96
CA CYS A 104 14.75 -18.01 -8.05
C CYS A 104 15.42 -18.61 -6.79
N PRO A 105 15.95 -19.85 -6.86
CA PRO A 105 16.68 -20.45 -5.75
C PRO A 105 17.95 -19.68 -5.41
N ALA A 106 18.29 -19.61 -4.12
CA ALA A 106 19.42 -18.82 -3.63
C ALA A 106 20.82 -19.29 -4.14
N HIS A 107 20.91 -20.45 -4.74
CA HIS A 107 22.15 -21.00 -5.32
C HIS A 107 22.30 -20.73 -6.82
N GLU A 108 21.30 -20.13 -7.45
CA GLU A 108 21.31 -19.71 -8.85
C GLU A 108 21.67 -18.24 -8.98
N GLU A 109 21.85 -17.77 -10.21
CA GLU A 109 22.06 -16.35 -10.51
C GLU A 109 20.90 -15.51 -9.98
N ASP A 110 21.19 -14.31 -9.46
CA ASP A 110 20.17 -13.39 -8.99
C ASP A 110 19.43 -12.77 -10.19
N HIS A 111 18.33 -13.43 -10.56
CA HIS A 111 17.46 -12.96 -11.64
C HIS A 111 16.78 -11.62 -11.32
N LEU A 112 16.59 -11.26 -10.03
CA LEU A 112 16.01 -9.98 -9.68
C LEU A 112 16.97 -8.85 -10.00
N GLU A 113 18.25 -9.02 -9.63
CA GLU A 113 19.31 -8.05 -9.95
C GLU A 113 19.53 -7.95 -11.46
N ALA A 114 19.58 -9.08 -12.17
CA ALA A 114 19.69 -9.11 -13.63
C ALA A 114 18.54 -8.39 -14.36
N HIS A 115 17.38 -8.20 -13.69
CA HIS A 115 16.21 -7.49 -14.21
C HIS A 115 16.03 -6.10 -13.61
N GLY A 116 17.04 -5.52 -12.97
CA GLY A 116 17.05 -4.12 -12.51
C GLY A 116 16.34 -3.87 -11.18
N TRP A 117 16.29 -4.89 -10.29
CA TRP A 117 15.69 -4.72 -8.96
C TRP A 117 16.44 -3.70 -8.10
N GLY A 118 17.79 -3.73 -8.13
CA GLY A 118 18.63 -2.78 -7.41
C GLY A 118 18.39 -1.35 -7.88
N GLU A 119 18.34 -1.11 -9.19
CA GLU A 119 18.06 0.21 -9.77
C GLU A 119 16.66 0.72 -9.40
N LEU A 120 15.67 -0.18 -9.35
CA LEU A 120 14.31 0.19 -8.93
C LEU A 120 14.26 0.62 -7.46
N LEU A 121 14.95 -0.12 -6.58
CA LEU A 121 15.04 0.23 -5.15
C LEU A 121 15.75 1.57 -4.96
N ASP A 122 16.86 1.77 -5.64
CA ASP A 122 17.60 3.03 -5.60
C ASP A 122 16.78 4.20 -6.11
N ALA A 123 16.06 4.03 -7.21
CA ALA A 123 15.14 5.03 -7.75
C ALA A 123 14.02 5.36 -6.75
N ALA A 124 13.45 4.34 -6.09
CA ALA A 124 12.42 4.53 -5.08
C ALA A 124 12.95 5.28 -3.84
N MET A 125 14.18 4.98 -3.40
CA MET A 125 14.80 5.67 -2.26
C MET A 125 15.16 7.13 -2.57
N ARG A 126 15.61 7.41 -3.79
CA ARG A 126 15.90 8.78 -4.23
C ARG A 126 14.67 9.59 -4.60
N GLY A 127 13.55 8.92 -4.89
CA GLY A 127 12.36 9.57 -5.43
C GLY A 127 12.55 10.08 -6.86
N GLU A 128 13.48 9.51 -7.61
CA GLU A 128 13.82 9.93 -8.99
C GLU A 128 13.74 8.75 -9.95
N VAL A 129 13.02 8.94 -11.06
CA VAL A 129 12.83 7.90 -12.09
C VAL A 129 12.95 8.50 -13.48
N GLY A 130 13.69 7.86 -14.36
CA GLY A 130 13.75 8.25 -15.75
C GLY A 130 15.16 8.57 -16.24
N THR A 131 15.25 9.40 -17.28
CA THR A 131 16.48 9.80 -17.95
C THR A 131 16.49 11.30 -18.16
N GLU A 132 17.60 11.88 -18.62
CA GLU A 132 17.71 13.28 -19.00
C GLU A 132 16.60 13.72 -19.97
N ALA A 133 16.16 12.84 -20.86
CA ALA A 133 15.09 13.16 -21.82
C ALA A 133 13.72 13.32 -21.15
N ALA A 134 13.41 12.54 -20.14
CA ALA A 134 12.19 12.64 -19.33
C ALA A 134 12.46 11.99 -17.98
N ALA A 135 12.30 12.74 -16.92
CA ALA A 135 12.50 12.31 -15.55
C ALA A 135 11.29 12.68 -14.69
N LEU A 136 11.14 11.95 -13.59
CA LEU A 136 10.19 12.23 -12.52
C LEU A 136 10.94 12.52 -11.25
N ARG A 137 10.44 13.50 -10.48
CA ARG A 137 10.77 13.65 -9.07
C ARG A 137 9.53 13.41 -8.25
N ILE A 138 9.62 12.51 -7.28
CA ILE A 138 8.49 12.02 -6.49
C ILE A 138 8.65 12.52 -5.06
N PHE A 139 7.69 13.33 -4.60
CA PHE A 139 7.69 13.98 -3.30
C PHE A 139 6.51 13.47 -2.47
N PRO A 140 6.71 12.51 -1.56
CA PRO A 140 5.69 12.16 -0.58
C PRO A 140 5.45 13.32 0.38
N THR A 141 4.19 13.74 0.51
CA THR A 141 3.78 14.74 1.49
C THR A 141 2.69 14.16 2.39
N PRO A 142 2.39 14.78 3.56
CA PRO A 142 1.31 14.29 4.42
C PRO A 142 -0.08 14.27 3.76
N ALA A 143 -0.30 15.10 2.73
CA ALA A 143 -1.59 15.23 2.07
C ALA A 143 -1.71 14.39 0.80
N MET A 144 -0.62 14.28 0.03
CA MET A 144 -0.59 13.61 -1.27
C MET A 144 0.84 13.29 -1.69
N VAL A 145 0.98 12.45 -2.70
CA VAL A 145 2.24 12.30 -3.44
C VAL A 145 2.23 13.29 -4.59
N LEU A 146 3.27 14.12 -4.68
CA LEU A 146 3.51 15.00 -5.84
C LEU A 146 4.53 14.35 -6.75
N ILE A 147 4.25 14.37 -8.06
CA ILE A 147 5.16 13.89 -9.11
C ILE A 147 5.40 15.07 -10.06
N ASP A 148 6.62 15.54 -10.07
CA ASP A 148 7.10 16.57 -10.99
C ASP A 148 7.70 15.90 -12.23
N VAL A 149 7.29 16.34 -13.42
CA VAL A 149 7.75 15.81 -14.70
C VAL A 149 8.66 16.83 -15.36
N ASP A 150 9.95 16.48 -15.46
CA ASP A 150 10.98 17.32 -16.05
C ASP A 150 11.74 16.59 -17.16
N GLY A 151 12.46 17.32 -18.00
CA GLY A 151 13.30 16.73 -19.06
C GLY A 151 13.66 17.69 -20.18
N SER A 152 14.56 17.21 -21.05
CA SER A 152 15.07 17.97 -22.20
C SER A 152 14.18 17.91 -23.45
N LEU A 153 13.13 17.07 -23.45
CA LEU A 153 12.19 16.98 -24.57
C LEU A 153 11.29 18.19 -24.68
N PRO A 154 10.85 18.55 -25.90
CA PRO A 154 9.81 19.57 -26.08
C PRO A 154 8.52 19.20 -25.31
N PRO A 155 7.77 20.19 -24.76
CA PRO A 155 6.59 19.94 -23.93
C PRO A 155 5.56 18.99 -24.54
N ALA A 156 5.31 19.09 -25.84
CA ALA A 156 4.36 18.21 -26.56
C ALA A 156 4.77 16.72 -26.57
N GLN A 157 6.06 16.43 -26.43
CA GLN A 157 6.60 15.07 -26.33
C GLN A 157 6.82 14.66 -24.86
N LEU A 158 7.24 15.61 -24.03
CA LEU A 158 7.53 15.39 -22.62
C LEU A 158 6.25 15.01 -21.85
N GLY A 159 5.14 15.70 -22.06
CA GLY A 159 3.88 15.44 -21.37
C GLY A 159 3.39 13.99 -21.48
N PRO A 160 3.16 13.45 -22.70
CA PRO A 160 2.74 12.06 -22.86
C PRO A 160 3.76 11.04 -22.33
N LYS A 161 5.06 11.30 -22.52
CA LYS A 161 6.13 10.43 -22.03
C LYS A 161 6.21 10.45 -20.50
N GLY A 162 6.13 11.62 -19.89
CA GLY A 162 6.10 11.81 -18.45
C GLY A 162 4.87 11.15 -17.80
N ALA A 163 3.69 11.32 -18.40
CA ALA A 163 2.47 10.66 -17.92
C ALA A 163 2.59 9.13 -17.94
N LYS A 164 3.17 8.55 -18.99
CA LYS A 164 3.43 7.10 -19.07
C LYS A 164 4.44 6.66 -18.00
N LEU A 165 5.52 7.41 -17.82
CA LEU A 165 6.54 7.12 -16.82
C LEU A 165 5.96 7.22 -15.40
N ALA A 166 5.13 8.25 -15.14
CA ALA A 166 4.42 8.39 -13.86
C ALA A 166 3.51 7.19 -13.56
N ALA A 167 2.74 6.72 -14.53
CA ALA A 167 1.91 5.54 -14.37
C ALA A 167 2.73 4.28 -14.04
N GLN A 168 3.90 4.11 -14.67
CA GLN A 168 4.82 3.01 -14.39
C GLN A 168 5.40 3.12 -12.96
N ALA A 169 5.85 4.32 -12.55
CA ALA A 169 6.39 4.56 -11.22
C ALA A 169 5.34 4.34 -10.13
N ILE A 170 4.12 4.85 -10.30
CA ILE A 170 2.99 4.62 -9.38
C ILE A 170 2.77 3.12 -9.15
N ARG A 171 2.77 2.35 -10.24
CA ARG A 171 2.55 0.90 -10.16
C ARG A 171 3.74 0.17 -9.55
N ALA A 172 4.96 0.45 -9.98
CA ALA A 172 6.18 -0.25 -9.53
C ALA A 172 6.51 0.03 -8.06
N MET A 173 6.31 1.27 -7.61
CA MET A 173 6.58 1.71 -6.24
C MET A 173 5.37 1.57 -5.30
N GLY A 174 4.21 1.10 -5.79
CA GLY A 174 3.01 0.95 -4.98
C GLY A 174 2.49 2.27 -4.41
N LEU A 175 2.64 3.39 -5.12
CA LEU A 175 2.17 4.69 -4.66
C LEU A 175 0.64 4.69 -4.58
N THR A 176 0.08 5.16 -3.46
CA THR A 176 -1.36 5.13 -3.19
C THR A 176 -1.83 6.45 -2.58
N GLY A 177 -3.14 6.63 -2.51
CA GLY A 177 -3.76 7.84 -1.99
C GLY A 177 -3.99 8.88 -3.08
N SER A 178 -3.98 10.17 -2.71
CA SER A 178 -4.05 11.27 -3.66
C SER A 178 -2.69 11.47 -4.32
N ILE A 179 -2.67 11.55 -5.65
CA ILE A 179 -1.45 11.75 -6.42
C ILE A 179 -1.67 12.96 -7.33
N GLY A 180 -0.83 13.98 -7.18
CA GLY A 180 -0.75 15.12 -8.09
C GLY A 180 0.42 14.92 -9.06
N ILE A 181 0.18 15.16 -10.35
CA ILE A 181 1.23 15.09 -11.39
C ILE A 181 1.33 16.46 -12.02
N ASP A 182 2.50 17.08 -11.91
CA ASP A 182 2.82 18.33 -12.60
C ASP A 182 3.41 18.00 -13.97
N LEU A 183 2.67 18.35 -15.00
CA LEU A 183 3.04 18.11 -16.39
C LEU A 183 3.50 19.41 -17.04
N PRO A 184 4.42 19.38 -18.01
CA PRO A 184 4.89 20.57 -18.69
C PRO A 184 3.74 21.31 -19.38
N THR A 185 3.70 22.64 -19.18
CA THR A 185 2.69 23.51 -19.80
C THR A 185 2.87 23.51 -21.31
N MET A 186 1.81 23.20 -22.02
CA MET A 186 1.78 23.36 -23.49
C MET A 186 1.37 24.78 -23.83
N ASN A 187 2.22 25.49 -24.55
CA ASN A 187 1.82 26.75 -25.16
C ASN A 187 0.93 26.43 -26.37
N ASN A 188 -0.29 26.94 -26.33
CA ASN A 188 -1.21 26.89 -27.48
C ASN A 188 -0.70 27.79 -28.60
#